data_5292a832a6e1abad84034c918b4ab995
#
_entry.id   5292a832a6e1abad84034c918b4ab995
#
_cell.length_a   1.000
_cell.length_b   1.000
_cell.length_c   1.000
_cell.angle_alpha   90.00
_cell.angle_beta   90.00
_cell.angle_gamma   90.00
#
_symmetry.space_group_name_H-M   'P 1'
#
loop_
_entity.id
_entity.type
_entity.pdbx_description
1 polymer ?
#
loop_
_entity_poly.entity_id
_entity_poly.type
_entity_poly.pdbx_seq_one_letter_code
_entity_poly.pdbx_strand_id
1 'polypeptide(L)'
;KQFNNLLKNKYFFNTVISNVTNIVELVNKKKSNAVILNYDESLDNFLKWYQQLLAESIGKKAKGIFPIISTMPKDNHSLMQLYLDGQKNNFYTFFSGADKISPKINKETILRSKNFLINKNLQDILDSKILATQKVFKKKKIPFRSFFLKTRKEETLGELFTFFVLETILIAKALKINPYDQPAVELIKKETNKILFNS
;
A
#
# COMPACT_ATOMS: atom_id res chain seq x y z
N LYS A 1 18.29 19.15 -0.95
CA LYS A 1 19.57 18.53 -0.51
C LYS A 1 19.39 17.04 -0.18
N GLN A 2 18.39 16.65 0.60
CA GLN A 2 18.05 15.25 0.94
C GLN A 2 17.71 14.39 -0.28
N PHE A 3 16.85 14.87 -1.18
CA PHE A 3 16.49 14.17 -2.41
C PHE A 3 17.73 13.76 -3.23
N ASN A 4 18.69 14.67 -3.42
CA ASN A 4 19.92 14.37 -4.15
C ASN A 4 20.81 13.34 -3.43
N ASN A 5 20.76 13.28 -2.09
CA ASN A 5 21.47 12.29 -1.31
C ASN A 5 20.82 10.90 -1.43
N LEU A 6 19.49 10.84 -1.44
CA LEU A 6 18.75 9.58 -1.69
C LEU A 6 19.06 9.02 -3.06
N LEU A 7 19.09 9.87 -4.09
CA LEU A 7 19.43 9.44 -5.46
C LEU A 7 20.86 8.92 -5.61
N LYS A 8 21.78 9.28 -4.71
CA LYS A 8 23.16 8.74 -4.68
C LYS A 8 23.31 7.50 -3.78
N ASN A 9 22.29 7.15 -3.02
CA ASN A 9 22.33 6.02 -2.10
C ASN A 9 22.08 4.69 -2.84
N LYS A 10 23.13 3.91 -3.05
CA LYS A 10 23.06 2.60 -3.71
C LYS A 10 22.09 1.63 -3.03
N TYR A 11 22.01 1.63 -1.71
CA TYR A 11 21.08 0.76 -0.97
C TYR A 11 19.64 1.12 -1.27
N PHE A 12 19.30 2.41 -1.27
CA PHE A 12 17.97 2.90 -1.62
C PHE A 12 17.58 2.47 -3.04
N PHE A 13 18.47 2.71 -4.02
CA PHE A 13 18.21 2.30 -5.40
C PHE A 13 18.06 0.79 -5.57
N ASN A 14 18.91 0.00 -4.95
CA ASN A 14 18.81 -1.45 -5.01
C ASN A 14 17.51 -1.95 -4.41
N THR A 15 17.02 -1.30 -3.35
CA THR A 15 15.71 -1.61 -2.75
C THR A 15 14.57 -1.30 -3.71
N VAL A 16 14.59 -0.14 -4.38
CA VAL A 16 13.59 0.22 -5.41
C VAL A 16 13.61 -0.80 -6.54
N ILE A 17 14.78 -1.09 -7.11
CA ILE A 17 14.93 -2.05 -8.23
C ILE A 17 14.44 -3.44 -7.84
N SER A 18 14.79 -3.94 -6.66
CA SER A 18 14.33 -5.24 -6.16
C SER A 18 12.81 -5.29 -6.04
N ASN A 19 12.20 -4.24 -5.50
CA ASN A 19 10.73 -4.15 -5.40
C ASN A 19 10.08 -4.12 -6.79
N VAL A 20 10.59 -3.30 -7.71
CA VAL A 20 10.11 -3.24 -9.10
C VAL A 20 10.18 -4.61 -9.77
N THR A 21 11.32 -5.30 -9.66
CA THR A 21 11.51 -6.63 -10.25
C THR A 21 10.49 -7.62 -9.71
N ASN A 22 10.29 -7.66 -8.39
CA ASN A 22 9.32 -8.54 -7.77
C ASN A 22 7.88 -8.21 -8.21
N ILE A 23 7.51 -6.93 -8.30
CA ILE A 23 6.17 -6.52 -8.75
C ILE A 23 5.94 -6.90 -10.21
N VAL A 24 6.91 -6.63 -11.10
CA VAL A 24 6.81 -6.98 -12.52
C VAL A 24 6.68 -8.50 -12.69
N GLU A 25 7.42 -9.29 -11.91
CA GLU A 25 7.28 -10.74 -11.90
C GLU A 25 5.87 -11.19 -11.47
N LEU A 26 5.30 -10.56 -10.44
CA LEU A 26 3.95 -10.84 -9.98
C LEU A 26 2.91 -10.48 -11.05
N VAL A 27 3.05 -9.34 -11.72
CA VAL A 27 2.18 -8.92 -12.83
C VAL A 27 2.26 -9.92 -13.99
N ASN A 28 3.45 -10.39 -14.35
CA ASN A 28 3.64 -11.42 -15.37
C ASN A 28 2.98 -12.75 -14.98
N LYS A 29 2.87 -13.04 -13.69
CA LYS A 29 2.10 -14.18 -13.13
C LYS A 29 0.61 -13.88 -12.96
N LYS A 30 0.07 -12.85 -13.63
CA LYS A 30 -1.34 -12.41 -13.58
C LYS A 30 -1.80 -11.96 -12.18
N LYS A 31 -0.89 -11.51 -11.33
CA LYS A 31 -1.20 -10.86 -10.07
C LYS A 31 -1.10 -9.36 -10.26
N SER A 32 -2.20 -8.75 -10.69
CA SER A 32 -2.25 -7.33 -11.06
C SER A 32 -3.02 -6.45 -10.06
N ASN A 33 -3.56 -7.00 -9.00
CA ASN A 33 -4.21 -6.22 -7.95
C ASN A 33 -3.22 -5.97 -6.82
N ALA A 34 -2.87 -4.70 -6.62
CA ALA A 34 -2.03 -4.25 -5.50
C ALA A 34 -2.91 -3.87 -4.31
N VAL A 35 -3.07 -4.77 -3.35
CA VAL A 35 -3.86 -4.50 -2.14
C VAL A 35 -2.96 -3.89 -1.07
N ILE A 36 -3.29 -2.68 -0.66
CA ILE A 36 -2.58 -1.92 0.37
C ILE A 36 -3.32 -2.12 1.69
N LEU A 37 -2.71 -2.85 2.62
CA LEU A 37 -3.24 -3.09 3.96
C LEU A 37 -2.72 -2.00 4.90
N ASN A 38 -3.54 -0.96 5.11
CA ASN A 38 -3.15 0.20 5.92
C ASN A 38 -3.49 -0.01 7.40
N TYR A 39 -2.49 -0.23 8.25
CA TYR A 39 -2.60 -0.28 9.71
C TYR A 39 -2.23 1.06 10.39
N ASP A 40 -2.04 2.13 9.62
CA ASP A 40 -1.65 3.45 10.11
C ASP A 40 -2.54 4.53 9.50
N GLU A 41 -3.59 4.93 10.20
CA GLU A 41 -4.56 5.94 9.74
C GLU A 41 -3.90 7.27 9.37
N SER A 42 -2.76 7.61 9.98
CA SER A 42 -2.02 8.83 9.65
C SER A 42 -1.48 8.83 8.21
N LEU A 43 -1.41 7.66 7.57
CA LEU A 43 -0.96 7.50 6.19
C LEU A 43 -2.09 7.53 5.16
N ASP A 44 -3.35 7.65 5.55
CA ASP A 44 -4.49 7.55 4.63
C ASP A 44 -4.36 8.47 3.41
N ASN A 45 -4.02 9.74 3.61
CA ASN A 45 -3.87 10.68 2.51
C ASN A 45 -2.65 10.36 1.62
N PHE A 46 -1.56 9.90 2.22
CA PHE A 46 -0.38 9.44 1.48
C PHE A 46 -0.72 8.20 0.62
N LEU A 47 -1.46 7.25 1.16
CA LEU A 47 -1.84 6.04 0.43
C LEU A 47 -2.87 6.32 -0.67
N LYS A 48 -3.79 7.26 -0.48
CA LYS A 48 -4.67 7.76 -1.55
C LYS A 48 -3.89 8.41 -2.69
N TRP A 49 -2.87 9.21 -2.35
CA TRP A 49 -1.96 9.75 -3.35
C TRP A 49 -1.21 8.63 -4.10
N TYR A 50 -0.68 7.63 -3.40
CA TYR A 50 -0.01 6.50 -4.03
C TYR A 50 -0.96 5.68 -4.91
N GLN A 51 -2.20 5.48 -4.49
CA GLN A 51 -3.25 4.86 -5.29
C GLN A 51 -3.48 5.62 -6.59
N GLN A 52 -3.62 6.94 -6.51
CA GLN A 52 -3.77 7.81 -7.68
C GLN A 52 -2.55 7.72 -8.60
N LEU A 53 -1.34 7.83 -8.04
CA LEU A 53 -0.09 7.74 -8.79
C LEU A 53 -0.03 6.45 -9.63
N LEU A 54 -0.32 5.29 -9.03
CA LEU A 54 -0.33 4.01 -9.74
C LEU A 54 -1.41 3.98 -10.83
N ALA A 55 -2.65 4.35 -10.49
CA ALA A 55 -3.79 4.28 -11.40
C ALA A 55 -3.57 5.15 -12.65
N GLU A 56 -3.16 6.41 -12.46
CA GLU A 56 -2.96 7.37 -13.55
C GLU A 56 -1.73 7.04 -14.40
N SER A 57 -0.63 6.64 -13.76
CA SER A 57 0.63 6.43 -14.46
C SER A 57 0.68 5.13 -15.26
N ILE A 58 0.12 4.03 -14.73
CA ILE A 58 0.28 2.71 -15.34
C ILE A 58 -1.02 1.99 -15.72
N GLY A 59 -2.19 2.54 -15.39
CA GLY A 59 -3.50 1.96 -15.74
C GLY A 59 -3.90 2.20 -17.21
N LYS A 60 -3.11 1.72 -18.17
CA LYS A 60 -3.26 2.02 -19.60
C LYS A 60 -3.12 0.78 -20.48
N LYS A 61 -3.71 0.81 -21.69
CA LYS A 61 -3.57 -0.22 -22.74
C LYS A 61 -3.94 -1.62 -22.25
N ALA A 62 -5.00 -1.73 -21.43
CA ALA A 62 -5.42 -2.98 -20.77
C ALA A 62 -4.29 -3.65 -19.95
N LYS A 63 -3.30 -2.88 -19.51
CA LYS A 63 -2.18 -3.29 -18.65
C LYS A 63 -2.23 -2.50 -17.37
N GLY A 64 -1.29 -2.79 -16.49
CA GLY A 64 -1.08 -2.04 -15.26
C GLY A 64 -1.48 -2.81 -14.02
N ILE A 65 -1.52 -2.07 -12.93
CA ILE A 65 -1.78 -2.58 -11.58
C ILE A 65 -3.02 -1.86 -11.07
N PHE A 66 -3.98 -2.63 -10.54
CA PHE A 66 -5.18 -2.09 -9.92
C PHE A 66 -4.94 -1.86 -8.42
N PRO A 67 -4.77 -0.62 -7.96
CA PRO A 67 -4.49 -0.32 -6.55
C PRO A 67 -5.77 -0.32 -5.73
N ILE A 68 -5.78 -1.08 -4.63
CA ILE A 68 -6.90 -1.21 -3.70
C ILE A 68 -6.40 -0.86 -2.30
N ILE A 69 -7.04 0.07 -1.59
CA ILE A 69 -6.71 0.39 -0.20
C ILE A 69 -7.72 -0.32 0.71
N SER A 70 -7.19 -1.02 1.71
CA SER A 70 -7.95 -1.61 2.82
C SER A 70 -7.56 -0.94 4.13
N THR A 71 -8.55 -0.50 4.89
CA THR A 71 -8.38 0.12 6.21
C THR A 71 -8.32 -0.96 7.28
N MET A 72 -7.14 -1.15 7.86
CA MET A 72 -6.90 -2.20 8.84
C MET A 72 -6.89 -1.61 10.28
N PRO A 73 -7.33 -2.34 11.29
CA PRO A 73 -7.79 -3.73 11.27
C PRO A 73 -9.29 -3.92 10.97
N LYS A 74 -10.02 -2.88 10.57
CA LYS A 74 -11.45 -2.94 10.26
C LYS A 74 -11.75 -4.00 9.20
N ASP A 75 -11.01 -3.99 8.11
CA ASP A 75 -11.20 -4.89 6.97
C ASP A 75 -10.75 -6.35 7.23
N ASN A 76 -10.20 -6.65 8.39
CA ASN A 76 -10.07 -8.04 8.84
C ASN A 76 -11.42 -8.76 8.95
N HIS A 77 -12.50 -8.01 9.21
CA HIS A 77 -13.85 -8.57 9.33
C HIS A 77 -14.61 -8.58 8.00
N SER A 78 -14.32 -7.65 7.11
CA SER A 78 -15.06 -7.47 5.86
C SER A 78 -14.40 -8.13 4.65
N LEU A 79 -13.07 -8.04 4.49
CA LEU A 79 -12.36 -8.41 3.27
C LEU A 79 -11.35 -9.56 3.44
N MET A 80 -10.93 -9.88 4.67
CA MET A 80 -9.84 -10.84 4.87
C MET A 80 -10.18 -12.25 4.37
N GLN A 81 -11.45 -12.67 4.43
CA GLN A 81 -11.86 -13.94 3.86
C GLN A 81 -11.58 -13.98 2.34
N LEU A 82 -11.93 -12.90 1.62
CA LEU A 82 -11.65 -12.77 0.18
C LEU A 82 -10.14 -12.81 -0.10
N TYR A 83 -9.34 -12.11 0.71
CA TYR A 83 -7.89 -12.04 0.52
C TYR A 83 -7.19 -13.37 0.76
N LEU A 84 -7.67 -14.15 1.73
CA LEU A 84 -7.08 -15.43 2.10
C LEU A 84 -7.51 -16.59 1.19
N ASP A 85 -8.74 -16.56 0.68
CA ASP A 85 -9.36 -17.72 0.05
C ASP A 85 -10.04 -17.44 -1.29
N GLY A 86 -10.16 -16.17 -1.69
CA GLY A 86 -10.71 -15.77 -2.98
C GLY A 86 -9.70 -15.90 -4.14
N GLN A 87 -9.90 -15.09 -5.17
CA GLN A 87 -9.05 -15.09 -6.37
C GLN A 87 -7.58 -14.83 -6.04
N LYS A 88 -6.67 -15.53 -6.71
CA LYS A 88 -5.22 -15.46 -6.44
C LYS A 88 -4.48 -14.45 -7.33
N ASN A 89 -5.16 -13.39 -7.76
CA ASN A 89 -4.63 -12.32 -8.60
C ASN A 89 -4.13 -11.10 -7.83
N ASN A 90 -4.06 -11.21 -6.51
CA ASN A 90 -3.62 -10.14 -5.61
C ASN A 90 -2.16 -10.31 -5.16
N PHE A 91 -1.50 -9.20 -4.90
CA PHE A 91 -0.33 -9.09 -4.04
C PHE A 91 -0.54 -7.96 -3.03
N TYR A 92 0.16 -8.00 -1.91
CA TYR A 92 -0.18 -7.17 -0.77
C TYR A 92 0.99 -6.32 -0.30
N THR A 93 0.68 -5.10 0.17
CA THR A 93 1.64 -4.22 0.82
C THR A 93 1.09 -3.82 2.19
N PHE A 94 1.78 -4.22 3.26
CA PHE A 94 1.46 -3.78 4.61
C PHE A 94 2.10 -2.43 4.87
N PHE A 95 1.31 -1.48 5.38
CA PHE A 95 1.79 -0.25 5.95
C PHE A 95 1.47 -0.20 7.44
N SER A 96 2.49 0.07 8.25
CA SER A 96 2.36 0.22 9.70
C SER A 96 3.39 1.21 10.22
N GLY A 97 3.14 1.77 11.38
CA GLY A 97 4.04 2.71 12.01
C GLY A 97 4.10 2.54 13.52
N ALA A 98 5.18 2.98 14.13
CA ALA A 98 5.26 3.11 15.58
C ALA A 98 4.31 4.20 16.04
N ASP A 99 3.45 3.89 16.99
CA ASP A 99 2.53 4.85 17.57
C ASP A 99 3.10 5.46 18.86
N LYS A 100 2.50 6.58 19.29
CA LYS A 100 2.80 7.14 20.59
C LYS A 100 2.36 6.16 21.68
N ILE A 101 3.04 6.23 22.83
CA ILE A 101 2.71 5.41 23.99
C ILE A 101 1.23 5.62 24.32
N SER A 102 0.44 4.56 24.20
CA SER A 102 -0.96 4.54 24.61
C SER A 102 -1.12 3.87 25.98
N PRO A 103 -2.19 4.19 26.73
CA PRO A 103 -2.43 3.59 28.03
C PRO A 103 -2.53 2.06 27.91
N LYS A 104 -2.08 1.38 28.98
CA LYS A 104 -2.24 -0.07 29.11
C LYS A 104 -3.64 -0.43 29.59
N ILE A 105 -4.16 -1.53 29.13
CA ILE A 105 -5.46 -2.07 29.53
C ILE A 105 -5.38 -2.59 30.97
N ASN A 106 -6.26 -2.09 31.83
CA ASN A 106 -6.35 -2.50 33.23
C ASN A 106 -7.25 -3.74 33.41
N LYS A 107 -6.98 -4.51 34.46
CA LYS A 107 -7.76 -5.68 34.81
C LYS A 107 -9.24 -5.37 35.08
N GLU A 108 -9.52 -4.20 35.62
CA GLU A 108 -10.87 -3.74 36.01
C GLU A 108 -11.77 -3.40 34.80
N THR A 109 -11.16 -3.08 33.67
CA THR A 109 -11.88 -2.63 32.47
C THR A 109 -12.15 -3.74 31.47
N ILE A 110 -11.75 -4.99 31.79
CA ILE A 110 -11.80 -6.08 30.81
C ILE A 110 -12.52 -7.32 31.35
N LEU A 111 -13.25 -8.00 30.47
CA LEU A 111 -13.88 -9.29 30.77
C LEU A 111 -12.83 -10.36 31.06
N ARG A 112 -13.10 -11.27 32.01
CA ARG A 112 -12.19 -12.39 32.37
C ARG A 112 -11.75 -13.22 31.15
N SER A 113 -12.62 -13.42 30.18
CA SER A 113 -12.31 -14.11 28.91
C SER A 113 -11.28 -13.42 28.04
N LYS A 114 -10.93 -12.16 28.35
CA LYS A 114 -9.96 -11.34 27.60
C LYS A 114 -8.69 -11.03 28.43
N ASN A 115 -8.41 -11.80 29.47
CA ASN A 115 -7.26 -11.59 30.35
C ASN A 115 -5.90 -11.46 29.61
N PHE A 116 -5.76 -12.06 28.43
CA PHE A 116 -4.56 -11.93 27.60
C PHE A 116 -4.27 -10.49 27.12
N LEU A 117 -5.24 -9.57 27.23
CA LEU A 117 -5.07 -8.16 26.91
C LEU A 117 -4.59 -7.29 28.09
N ILE A 118 -4.57 -7.84 29.31
CA ILE A 118 -4.10 -7.11 30.50
C ILE A 118 -2.65 -6.68 30.29
N ASN A 119 -2.33 -5.44 30.66
CA ASN A 119 -1.03 -4.79 30.48
C ASN A 119 -0.59 -4.61 29.02
N LYS A 120 -1.46 -4.89 28.03
CA LYS A 120 -1.23 -4.55 26.63
C LYS A 120 -1.73 -3.14 26.34
N ASN A 121 -1.08 -2.46 25.41
CA ASN A 121 -1.56 -1.21 24.85
C ASN A 121 -2.13 -1.43 23.42
N LEU A 122 -2.65 -0.38 22.80
CA LEU A 122 -3.21 -0.46 21.46
C LEU A 122 -2.17 -0.91 20.42
N GLN A 123 -0.93 -0.40 20.53
CA GLN A 123 0.16 -0.78 19.61
C GLN A 123 0.49 -2.28 19.73
N ASP A 124 0.56 -2.83 20.94
CA ASP A 124 0.78 -4.28 21.14
C ASP A 124 -0.28 -5.12 20.42
N ILE A 125 -1.54 -4.67 20.46
CA ILE A 125 -2.66 -5.35 19.79
C ILE A 125 -2.53 -5.27 18.27
N LEU A 126 -2.23 -4.07 17.73
CA LEU A 126 -2.05 -3.86 16.30
C LEU A 126 -0.87 -4.67 15.76
N ASP A 127 0.28 -4.64 16.44
CA ASP A 127 1.47 -5.38 16.05
C ASP A 127 1.21 -6.89 16.05
N SER A 128 0.47 -7.38 17.06
CA SER A 128 0.05 -8.79 17.12
C SER A 128 -0.84 -9.17 15.95
N LYS A 129 -1.79 -8.31 15.55
CA LYS A 129 -2.66 -8.54 14.39
C LYS A 129 -1.89 -8.53 13.06
N ILE A 130 -0.96 -7.59 12.89
CA ILE A 130 -0.08 -7.52 11.71
C ILE A 130 0.75 -8.80 11.60
N LEU A 131 1.44 -9.18 12.66
CA LEU A 131 2.29 -10.38 12.69
C LEU A 131 1.48 -11.66 12.45
N ALA A 132 0.29 -11.77 13.03
CA ALA A 132 -0.59 -12.92 12.81
C ALA A 132 -1.01 -13.00 11.33
N THR A 133 -1.43 -11.87 10.72
CA THR A 133 -1.81 -11.82 9.32
C THR A 133 -0.63 -12.20 8.41
N GLN A 134 0.56 -11.64 8.66
CA GLN A 134 1.77 -11.98 7.89
C GLN A 134 2.15 -13.46 8.02
N LYS A 135 2.03 -14.06 9.21
CA LYS A 135 2.26 -15.51 9.42
C LYS A 135 1.30 -16.35 8.58
N VAL A 136 0.01 -15.98 8.56
CA VAL A 136 -1.00 -16.68 7.75
C VAL A 136 -0.70 -16.52 6.26
N PHE A 137 -0.33 -15.32 5.81
CA PHE A 137 0.05 -15.05 4.41
C PHE A 137 1.25 -15.91 3.98
N LYS A 138 2.29 -15.98 4.84
CA LYS A 138 3.45 -16.86 4.59
C LYS A 138 3.04 -18.32 4.48
N LYS A 139 2.22 -18.82 5.42
CA LYS A 139 1.72 -20.21 5.41
C LYS A 139 0.91 -20.53 4.14
N LYS A 140 0.12 -19.57 3.66
CA LYS A 140 -0.70 -19.71 2.44
C LYS A 140 0.07 -19.34 1.15
N LYS A 141 1.36 -18.99 1.24
CA LYS A 141 2.21 -18.55 0.11
C LYS A 141 1.61 -17.36 -0.66
N ILE A 142 0.94 -16.46 0.06
CA ILE A 142 0.39 -15.22 -0.49
C ILE A 142 1.53 -14.19 -0.56
N PRO A 143 1.81 -13.58 -1.74
CA PRO A 143 2.91 -12.62 -1.87
C PRO A 143 2.59 -11.32 -1.17
N PHE A 144 3.52 -10.83 -0.35
CA PHE A 144 3.40 -9.54 0.30
C PHE A 144 4.76 -8.88 0.56
N ARG A 145 4.72 -7.58 0.75
CA ARG A 145 5.82 -6.75 1.28
C ARG A 145 5.32 -5.90 2.43
N SER A 146 6.24 -5.31 3.20
CA SER A 146 5.90 -4.51 4.37
C SER A 146 6.74 -3.26 4.45
N PHE A 147 6.10 -2.13 4.77
CA PHE A 147 6.72 -0.87 5.13
C PHE A 147 6.37 -0.56 6.59
N PHE A 148 7.38 -0.39 7.41
CA PHE A 148 7.24 0.01 8.81
C PHE A 148 7.89 1.37 9.01
N LEU A 149 7.11 2.36 9.44
CA LEU A 149 7.58 3.72 9.69
C LEU A 149 7.91 3.89 11.17
N LYS A 150 9.20 4.06 11.48
CA LYS A 150 9.62 4.39 12.85
C LYS A 150 9.19 5.80 13.26
N THR A 151 9.07 6.71 12.31
CA THR A 151 8.61 8.09 12.51
C THR A 151 7.79 8.54 11.30
N ARG A 152 6.94 9.55 11.49
CA ARG A 152 6.15 10.17 10.41
C ARG A 152 6.64 11.62 10.15
N LYS A 153 7.97 11.84 10.29
CA LYS A 153 8.60 13.12 9.99
C LYS A 153 8.61 13.38 8.49
N GLU A 154 8.78 14.63 8.11
CA GLU A 154 8.81 15.07 6.71
C GLU A 154 9.88 14.33 5.90
N GLU A 155 11.05 14.04 6.52
CA GLU A 155 12.11 13.29 5.86
C GLU A 155 11.65 11.87 5.48
N THR A 156 11.01 11.17 6.41
CA THR A 156 10.51 9.79 6.17
C THR A 156 9.43 9.79 5.09
N LEU A 157 8.52 10.76 5.12
CA LEU A 157 7.50 10.91 4.08
C LEU A 157 8.13 11.26 2.74
N GLY A 158 9.12 12.17 2.71
CA GLY A 158 9.88 12.51 1.50
C GLY A 158 10.60 11.31 0.87
N GLU A 159 11.17 10.41 1.70
CA GLU A 159 11.74 9.14 1.24
C GLU A 159 10.69 8.23 0.61
N LEU A 160 9.52 8.09 1.23
CA LEU A 160 8.41 7.30 0.68
C LEU A 160 7.89 7.88 -0.63
N PHE A 161 7.68 9.19 -0.72
CA PHE A 161 7.28 9.84 -1.96
C PHE A 161 8.28 9.54 -3.08
N THR A 162 9.57 9.72 -2.80
CA THR A 162 10.65 9.45 -3.76
C THR A 162 10.65 7.98 -4.18
N PHE A 163 10.53 7.07 -3.21
CA PHE A 163 10.49 5.63 -3.45
C PHE A 163 9.37 5.25 -4.41
N PHE A 164 8.13 5.67 -4.14
CA PHE A 164 6.97 5.27 -4.93
C PHE A 164 6.87 5.95 -6.29
N VAL A 165 7.38 7.18 -6.44
CA VAL A 165 7.53 7.82 -7.75
C VAL A 165 8.50 7.03 -8.62
N LEU A 166 9.69 6.71 -8.10
CA LEU A 166 10.69 5.92 -8.83
C LEU A 166 10.18 4.51 -9.14
N GLU A 167 9.57 3.84 -8.17
CA GLU A 167 8.96 2.51 -8.36
C GLU A 167 7.95 2.55 -9.50
N THR A 168 7.04 3.52 -9.50
CA THR A 168 5.99 3.65 -10.52
C THR A 168 6.58 3.91 -11.91
N ILE A 169 7.56 4.81 -12.04
CA ILE A 169 8.23 5.10 -13.31
C ILE A 169 8.94 3.85 -13.85
N LEU A 170 9.64 3.11 -12.98
CA LEU A 170 10.37 1.91 -13.39
C LEU A 170 9.44 0.76 -13.77
N ILE A 171 8.32 0.57 -13.04
CA ILE A 171 7.27 -0.40 -13.42
C ILE A 171 6.69 -0.03 -14.79
N ALA A 172 6.35 1.25 -15.01
CA ALA A 172 5.82 1.71 -16.29
C ALA A 172 6.80 1.40 -17.44
N LYS A 173 8.10 1.68 -17.25
CA LYS A 173 9.15 1.32 -18.23
C LYS A 173 9.20 -0.18 -18.50
N ALA A 174 9.18 -1.02 -17.46
CA ALA A 174 9.20 -2.48 -17.60
C ALA A 174 7.97 -3.01 -18.35
N LEU A 175 6.80 -2.42 -18.13
CA LEU A 175 5.54 -2.76 -18.81
C LEU A 175 5.38 -2.09 -20.19
N LYS A 176 6.34 -1.25 -20.62
CA LYS A 176 6.31 -0.46 -21.87
C LYS A 176 5.08 0.46 -21.93
N ILE A 177 4.82 1.17 -20.84
CA ILE A 177 3.74 2.15 -20.67
C ILE A 177 4.38 3.54 -20.51
N ASN A 178 3.79 4.57 -21.11
CA ASN A 178 4.17 5.97 -20.82
C ASN A 178 3.49 6.40 -19.49
N PRO A 179 4.22 6.73 -18.43
CA PRO A 179 3.63 7.13 -17.14
C PRO A 179 3.16 8.59 -17.11
N TYR A 180 3.43 9.39 -18.14
CA TYR A 180 3.28 10.85 -18.10
C TYR A 180 2.04 11.39 -18.84
N ASP A 181 1.25 10.54 -19.48
CA ASP A 181 0.02 10.92 -20.21
C ASP A 181 -1.22 10.26 -19.58
N GLN A 182 -2.41 10.80 -19.88
CA GLN A 182 -3.70 10.29 -19.38
C GLN A 182 -4.75 10.33 -20.50
N PRO A 183 -4.56 9.59 -21.61
CA PRO A 183 -5.41 9.73 -22.79
C PRO A 183 -6.88 9.36 -22.53
N ALA A 184 -7.17 8.44 -21.64
CA ALA A 184 -8.55 8.03 -21.35
C ALA A 184 -9.35 9.11 -20.61
N VAL A 185 -8.72 9.86 -19.72
CA VAL A 185 -9.37 10.95 -18.98
C VAL A 185 -9.72 12.12 -19.90
N GLU A 186 -8.93 12.38 -20.92
CA GLU A 186 -9.20 13.42 -21.92
C GLU A 186 -10.47 13.15 -22.73
N LEU A 187 -10.84 11.90 -22.94
CA LEU A 187 -12.10 11.55 -23.61
C LEU A 187 -13.31 12.03 -22.81
N ILE A 188 -13.30 11.81 -21.48
CA ILE A 188 -14.40 12.25 -20.60
C ILE A 188 -14.53 13.78 -20.64
N LYS A 189 -13.41 14.51 -20.56
CA LYS A 189 -13.41 15.98 -20.65
C LYS A 189 -14.02 16.49 -21.96
N LYS A 190 -13.65 15.86 -23.09
CA LYS A 190 -14.21 16.21 -24.41
C LYS A 190 -15.71 15.96 -24.47
N GLU A 191 -16.21 14.83 -23.99
CA GLU A 191 -17.64 14.54 -23.97
C GLU A 191 -18.40 15.47 -23.01
N THR A 192 -17.85 15.78 -21.84
CA THR A 192 -18.45 16.76 -20.92
C THR A 192 -18.61 18.13 -21.58
N ASN A 193 -17.58 18.61 -22.27
CA ASN A 193 -17.65 19.88 -23.00
C ASN A 193 -18.73 19.85 -24.08
N LYS A 194 -18.82 18.77 -24.87
CA LYS A 194 -19.89 18.64 -25.89
C LYS A 194 -21.29 18.72 -25.28
N ILE A 195 -21.51 18.03 -24.17
CA ILE A 195 -22.82 18.04 -23.48
C ILE A 195 -23.15 19.46 -23.00
N LEU A 196 -22.19 20.15 -22.38
CA LEU A 196 -22.39 21.53 -21.89
C LEU A 196 -22.62 22.55 -23.02
N PHE A 197 -22.03 22.36 -24.21
CA PHE A 197 -22.25 23.23 -25.36
C PHE A 197 -23.61 23.01 -26.04
N ASN A 198 -24.21 21.84 -25.88
CA ASN A 198 -25.48 21.44 -26.48
C ASN A 198 -26.69 21.55 -25.51
N SER A 199 -26.46 21.91 -24.28
CA SER A 199 -27.44 22.20 -23.24
C SER A 199 -27.73 23.71 -23.13
#